data_5f89a436d535bac03682647add3ff95e
#
_entry.id   5f89a436d535bac03682647add3ff95e
#
_cell.length_a   1.000
_cell.length_b   1.000
_cell.length_c   1.000
_cell.angle_alpha   90.00
_cell.angle_beta   90.00
_cell.angle_gamma   90.00
#
_symmetry.space_group_name_H-M   'P 1'
#
loop_
_entity.id
_entity.type
_entity.pdbx_description
1 polymer ?
#
loop_
_entity_poly.entity_id
_entity_poly.type
_entity_poly.pdbx_seq_one_letter_code
_entity_poly.pdbx_strand_id
1 'polypeptide(L)'
;MKNRGTILVDKAIYTNKETIIQRKNKIKKNPDIPYAPPKSKSIKKKHDYNYAISLWLYIDARPPNTSYAYEKFTPLFSYRKMPEMLYKGTTNEFKIMMQKDLMNEQMHTIYKKKDLPLQKWNHFVINYDSGTLDIFLNNELVVSEKNVSPKIENEDIQIGSK
;
A
#
# COMPACT_ATOMS: atom_id res chain seq x y z
N MET A 1 1.91 -0.33 -26.08
CA MET A 1 0.83 -1.08 -25.36
C MET A 1 0.29 -0.19 -24.26
N LYS A 2 -1.02 0.08 -24.22
CA LYS A 2 -1.63 0.81 -23.09
C LYS A 2 -1.72 -0.16 -21.91
N ASN A 3 -0.88 -0.01 -20.91
CA ASN A 3 -1.06 -0.69 -19.63
C ASN A 3 -2.33 -0.14 -18.97
N ARG A 4 -3.42 -0.87 -19.11
CA ARG A 4 -4.65 -0.57 -18.37
C ARG A 4 -4.48 -1.11 -16.95
N GLY A 5 -4.64 -0.25 -15.95
CA GLY A 5 -4.68 -0.68 -14.55
C GLY A 5 -5.78 -1.74 -14.34
N THR A 6 -5.62 -2.53 -13.30
CA THR A 6 -6.63 -3.55 -12.89
C THR A 6 -7.48 -2.97 -11.78
N ILE A 7 -8.79 -2.98 -11.95
CA ILE A 7 -9.72 -2.67 -10.86
C ILE A 7 -9.76 -3.87 -9.93
N LEU A 8 -9.37 -3.66 -8.69
CA LEU A 8 -9.37 -4.69 -7.64
C LEU A 8 -10.68 -4.67 -6.86
N VAL A 9 -11.25 -3.48 -6.68
CA VAL A 9 -12.49 -3.24 -5.95
C VAL A 9 -13.29 -2.20 -6.70
N ASP A 10 -14.53 -2.53 -7.03
CA ASP A 10 -15.49 -1.67 -7.75
C ASP A 10 -16.64 -1.17 -6.85
N LYS A 11 -16.67 -1.62 -5.60
CA LYS A 11 -17.70 -1.27 -4.60
C LYS A 11 -17.06 -0.75 -3.33
N ALA A 12 -17.79 0.07 -2.58
CA ALA A 12 -17.33 0.52 -1.28
C ALA A 12 -17.13 -0.67 -0.31
N ILE A 13 -15.98 -0.69 0.34
CA ILE A 13 -15.66 -1.63 1.42
C ILE A 13 -15.59 -0.83 2.72
N TYR A 14 -16.33 -1.30 3.73
CA TYR A 14 -16.27 -0.71 5.06
C TYR A 14 -15.10 -1.27 5.84
N THR A 15 -14.29 -0.39 6.43
CA THR A 15 -13.07 -0.75 7.17
C THR A 15 -13.33 -1.28 8.59
N ASN A 16 -14.59 -1.39 9.00
CA ASN A 16 -14.99 -1.98 10.28
C ASN A 16 -14.84 -3.51 10.33
N LYS A 17 -14.49 -4.11 9.20
CA LYS A 17 -14.19 -5.53 9.07
C LYS A 17 -12.93 -5.69 8.25
N GLU A 18 -12.12 -6.65 8.63
CA GLU A 18 -10.99 -7.06 7.80
C GLU A 18 -11.50 -7.69 6.50
N THR A 19 -11.06 -7.17 5.38
CA THR A 19 -11.32 -7.72 4.06
C THR A 19 -10.00 -7.99 3.35
N ILE A 20 -9.80 -9.24 2.93
CA ILE A 20 -8.59 -9.65 2.21
C ILE A 20 -8.92 -9.79 0.73
N ILE A 21 -8.18 -9.06 -0.10
CA ILE A 21 -8.29 -9.13 -1.56
C ILE A 21 -7.11 -9.94 -2.07
N GLN A 22 -7.38 -11.15 -2.50
CA GLN A 22 -6.38 -12.01 -3.10
C GLN A 22 -6.07 -11.58 -4.53
N ARG A 23 -4.80 -11.41 -4.84
CA ARG A 23 -4.38 -11.16 -6.20
C ARG A 23 -4.54 -12.43 -7.03
N LYS A 24 -5.55 -12.49 -7.89
CA LYS A 24 -5.84 -13.67 -8.74
C LYS A 24 -4.74 -14.00 -9.78
N ASN A 25 -3.77 -13.13 -9.97
CA ASN A 25 -2.66 -13.39 -10.87
C ASN A 25 -1.56 -14.16 -10.14
N LYS A 26 -1.73 -15.48 -10.00
CA LYS A 26 -0.56 -16.36 -9.88
C LYS A 26 0.27 -16.10 -11.13
N ILE A 27 1.49 -15.59 -10.95
CA ILE A 27 2.50 -15.63 -12.02
C ILE A 27 2.53 -17.10 -12.43
N LYS A 28 2.05 -17.40 -13.64
CA LYS A 28 2.19 -18.75 -14.19
C LYS A 28 3.68 -19.03 -14.20
N LYS A 29 4.15 -19.87 -13.27
CA LYS A 29 5.47 -20.47 -13.39
C LYS A 29 5.43 -21.18 -14.73
N ASN A 30 6.25 -20.72 -15.67
CA ASN A 30 6.39 -21.40 -16.95
C ASN A 30 6.99 -22.77 -16.63
N PRO A 31 6.26 -23.90 -16.82
CA PRO A 31 6.74 -25.22 -16.43
C PRO A 31 7.87 -25.73 -17.34
N ASP A 32 8.20 -25.02 -18.42
CA ASP A 32 9.05 -25.51 -19.48
C ASP A 32 10.49 -24.99 -19.46
N ILE A 33 10.96 -24.43 -18.36
CA ILE A 33 12.38 -24.11 -18.21
C ILE A 33 13.05 -25.28 -17.47
N PRO A 34 13.84 -26.15 -18.16
CA PRO A 34 14.59 -27.17 -17.48
C PRO A 34 15.54 -26.53 -16.47
N TYR A 35 15.58 -27.08 -15.28
CA TYR A 35 16.51 -26.67 -14.21
C TYR A 35 17.96 -26.81 -14.73
N ALA A 36 18.57 -25.72 -15.13
CA ALA A 36 20.00 -25.65 -15.36
C ALA A 36 20.68 -25.25 -14.04
N PRO A 37 21.67 -26.00 -13.55
CA PRO A 37 22.37 -25.66 -12.32
C PRO A 37 23.08 -24.31 -12.48
N PRO A 38 23.14 -23.48 -11.43
CA PRO A 38 23.68 -22.14 -11.52
C PRO A 38 25.18 -22.17 -11.77
N LYS A 39 25.61 -21.91 -13.01
CA LYS A 39 26.97 -21.45 -13.24
C LYS A 39 27.08 -20.03 -12.71
N SER A 40 27.88 -19.88 -11.67
CA SER A 40 28.22 -18.67 -10.97
C SER A 40 28.49 -17.47 -11.88
N LYS A 41 27.52 -16.58 -12.01
CA LYS A 41 27.73 -15.14 -12.15
C LYS A 41 26.54 -14.51 -11.46
N SER A 42 26.77 -13.82 -10.39
CA SER A 42 25.77 -13.04 -9.66
C SER A 42 25.22 -11.96 -10.55
N ILE A 43 24.29 -12.32 -11.41
CA ILE A 43 23.39 -11.35 -12.02
C ILE A 43 22.52 -10.92 -10.82
N LYS A 44 22.85 -9.78 -10.23
CA LYS A 44 21.91 -9.04 -9.40
C LYS A 44 20.68 -8.84 -10.29
N LYS A 45 19.68 -9.72 -10.14
CA LYS A 45 18.37 -9.47 -10.72
C LYS A 45 17.89 -8.18 -10.07
N LYS A 46 18.04 -7.08 -10.78
CA LYS A 46 17.41 -5.82 -10.47
C LYS A 46 15.91 -6.13 -10.56
N HIS A 47 15.28 -6.29 -9.42
CA HIS A 47 13.85 -6.50 -9.39
C HIS A 47 13.21 -5.13 -9.71
N ASP A 48 12.92 -4.89 -10.96
CA ASP A 48 12.16 -3.72 -11.38
C ASP A 48 10.68 -3.92 -10.99
N TYR A 49 10.40 -3.67 -9.72
CA TYR A 49 9.03 -3.65 -9.23
C TYR A 49 8.50 -2.23 -9.36
N ASN A 50 7.81 -1.97 -10.45
CA ASN A 50 7.08 -0.73 -10.62
C ASN A 50 5.61 -1.03 -10.37
N TYR A 51 4.98 -0.27 -9.49
CA TYR A 51 3.56 -0.40 -9.24
C TYR A 51 2.94 0.95 -8.92
N ALA A 52 1.66 1.07 -9.21
CA ALA A 52 0.85 2.17 -8.75
C ALA A 52 -0.42 1.63 -8.09
N ILE A 53 -0.77 2.20 -6.95
CA ILE A 53 -2.00 1.92 -6.22
C ILE A 53 -2.81 3.21 -6.20
N SER A 54 -4.04 3.15 -6.70
CA SER A 54 -5.00 4.26 -6.65
C SER A 54 -6.20 3.82 -5.82
N LEU A 55 -6.58 4.61 -4.83
CA LEU A 55 -7.72 4.32 -3.99
C LEU A 55 -8.45 5.60 -3.55
N TRP A 56 -9.74 5.45 -3.31
CA TRP A 56 -10.58 6.49 -2.72
C TRP A 56 -10.90 6.12 -1.29
N LEU A 57 -10.75 7.08 -0.39
CA LEU A 57 -11.00 6.94 1.04
C LEU A 57 -12.03 7.97 1.49
N TYR A 58 -13.13 7.50 2.07
CA TYR A 58 -14.12 8.32 2.74
C TYR A 58 -14.08 8.07 4.24
N ILE A 59 -13.95 9.12 5.03
CA ILE A 59 -13.91 9.03 6.49
C ILE A 59 -15.07 9.84 7.06
N ASP A 60 -15.91 9.17 7.85
CA ASP A 60 -16.98 9.82 8.59
C ASP A 60 -16.43 10.68 9.73
N ALA A 61 -17.05 11.84 9.97
CA ALA A 61 -16.69 12.72 11.08
C ALA A 61 -17.03 12.11 12.45
N ARG A 62 -18.01 11.19 12.46
CA ARG A 62 -18.43 10.47 13.66
C ARG A 62 -18.44 8.98 13.32
N PRO A 63 -17.40 8.23 13.67
CA PRO A 63 -17.42 6.79 13.49
C PRO A 63 -18.55 6.17 14.30
N PRO A 64 -19.22 5.14 13.78
CA PRO A 64 -20.37 4.50 14.44
C PRO A 64 -20.00 3.79 15.75
N ASN A 65 -18.70 3.70 16.08
CA ASN A 65 -18.23 2.99 17.26
C ASN A 65 -17.12 3.79 17.95
N THR A 66 -17.37 4.15 19.21
CA THR A 66 -16.39 4.80 20.12
C THR A 66 -15.47 3.79 20.78
N SER A 67 -15.13 2.71 20.11
CA SER A 67 -14.26 1.69 20.65
C SER A 67 -12.84 2.21 20.87
N TYR A 68 -12.08 1.52 21.72
CA TYR A 68 -10.65 1.78 21.96
C TYR A 68 -9.80 1.86 20.69
N ALA A 69 -10.24 1.23 19.60
CA ALA A 69 -9.62 1.35 18.29
C ALA A 69 -9.58 2.81 17.77
N TYR A 70 -10.53 3.65 18.20
CA TYR A 70 -10.59 5.06 17.80
C TYR A 70 -9.45 5.89 18.38
N GLU A 71 -8.91 5.48 19.51
CA GLU A 71 -7.79 6.14 20.18
C GLU A 71 -6.42 5.72 19.65
N LYS A 72 -6.37 4.66 18.83
CA LYS A 72 -5.14 4.13 18.24
C LYS A 72 -5.09 4.36 16.74
N PHE A 73 -3.89 4.22 16.19
CA PHE A 73 -3.74 4.07 14.76
C PHE A 73 -4.24 2.70 14.31
N THR A 74 -5.30 2.71 13.51
CA THR A 74 -5.89 1.51 12.94
C THR A 74 -5.57 1.40 11.45
N PRO A 75 -5.25 0.22 10.94
CA PRO A 75 -5.03 0.01 9.53
C PRO A 75 -6.31 0.23 8.73
N LEU A 76 -6.23 1.06 7.69
CA LEU A 76 -7.29 1.24 6.70
C LEU A 76 -7.02 0.40 5.45
N PHE A 77 -5.75 0.35 5.06
CA PHE A 77 -5.27 -0.36 3.89
C PHE A 77 -3.84 -0.84 4.15
N SER A 78 -3.54 -2.05 3.78
CA SER A 78 -2.20 -2.61 3.83
C SER A 78 -1.95 -3.49 2.62
N TYR A 79 -0.91 -3.16 1.86
CA TYR A 79 -0.32 -4.06 0.90
C TYR A 79 0.96 -4.61 1.54
N ARG A 80 0.80 -5.64 2.38
CA ARG A 80 1.89 -6.24 3.18
C ARG A 80 2.74 -5.24 3.96
N LYS A 81 2.13 -4.19 4.52
CA LYS A 81 2.85 -3.09 5.17
C LYS A 81 3.79 -2.29 4.24
N MET A 82 3.62 -2.45 2.92
CA MET A 82 4.47 -1.79 1.91
C MET A 82 3.67 -1.25 0.72
N PRO A 83 2.85 -0.24 0.85
CA PRO A 83 2.59 0.61 2.02
C PRO A 83 1.51 0.10 2.97
N GLU A 84 1.51 0.63 4.19
CA GLU A 84 0.43 0.55 5.16
C GLU A 84 -0.14 1.94 5.44
N MET A 85 -1.45 2.10 5.31
CA MET A 85 -2.18 3.34 5.58
C MET A 85 -2.93 3.21 6.89
N LEU A 86 -2.69 4.13 7.81
CA LEU A 86 -3.20 4.10 9.17
C LEU A 86 -3.93 5.40 9.49
N TYR A 87 -4.97 5.30 10.29
CA TYR A 87 -5.75 6.44 10.73
C TYR A 87 -6.03 6.40 12.23
N LYS A 88 -5.97 7.56 12.88
CA LYS A 88 -6.33 7.75 14.28
C LYS A 88 -7.50 8.73 14.37
N GLY A 89 -8.67 8.23 14.77
CA GLY A 89 -9.91 9.00 14.76
C GLY A 89 -9.93 10.16 15.75
N THR A 90 -9.42 9.96 16.97
CA THR A 90 -9.43 10.99 18.03
C THR A 90 -8.71 12.28 17.65
N THR A 91 -7.67 12.19 16.83
CA THR A 91 -6.84 13.34 16.44
C THR A 91 -6.97 13.68 14.97
N ASN A 92 -7.85 12.99 14.22
CA ASN A 92 -7.95 13.09 12.77
C ASN A 92 -6.56 13.04 12.10
N GLU A 93 -5.76 12.05 12.49
CA GLU A 93 -4.38 11.92 12.06
C GLU A 93 -4.24 10.70 11.15
N PHE A 94 -3.72 10.94 9.96
CA PHE A 94 -3.48 9.92 8.94
C PHE A 94 -1.97 9.76 8.73
N LYS A 95 -1.50 8.54 8.51
CA LYS A 95 -0.12 8.27 8.15
C LYS A 95 0.00 7.12 7.17
N ILE A 96 1.04 7.21 6.33
CA ILE A 96 1.48 6.12 5.46
C ILE A 96 2.84 5.67 5.96
N MET A 97 2.96 4.39 6.22
CA MET A 97 4.20 3.75 6.66
C MET A 97 4.68 2.76 5.61
N MET A 98 5.98 2.60 5.52
CA MET A 98 6.61 1.65 4.61
C MET A 98 7.98 1.23 5.10
N GLN A 99 8.37 0.01 4.80
CA GLN A 99 9.75 -0.44 4.92
C GLN A 99 10.57 0.18 3.79
N LYS A 100 11.71 0.79 4.11
CA LYS A 100 12.57 1.45 3.11
C LYS A 100 13.69 0.55 2.60
N ASP A 101 14.11 -0.43 3.39
CA ASP A 101 15.26 -1.26 3.11
C ASP A 101 14.92 -2.75 3.20
N LEU A 102 15.41 -3.52 2.25
CA LEU A 102 15.26 -4.98 2.22
C LEU A 102 15.90 -5.69 3.41
N MET A 103 16.96 -5.12 3.98
CA MET A 103 17.73 -5.71 5.09
C MET A 103 17.18 -5.29 6.46
N ASN A 104 16.40 -4.22 6.51
CA ASN A 104 15.86 -3.68 7.75
C ASN A 104 14.33 -3.68 7.68
N GLU A 105 13.71 -4.53 8.49
CA GLU A 105 12.24 -4.65 8.57
C GLU A 105 11.58 -3.46 9.31
N GLN A 106 12.35 -2.44 9.68
CA GLN A 106 11.83 -1.28 10.37
C GLN A 106 10.86 -0.48 9.48
N MET A 107 9.68 -0.22 10.03
CA MET A 107 8.66 0.61 9.40
C MET A 107 8.97 2.10 9.61
N HIS A 108 9.01 2.85 8.52
CA HIS A 108 9.21 4.29 8.52
C HIS A 108 7.92 5.01 8.16
N THR A 109 7.65 6.13 8.82
CA THR A 109 6.58 7.02 8.41
C THR A 109 7.04 7.82 7.19
N ILE A 110 6.42 7.55 6.05
CA ILE A 110 6.72 8.25 4.79
C ILE A 110 5.91 9.54 4.67
N TYR A 111 4.65 9.47 5.10
CA TYR A 111 3.74 10.60 5.05
C TYR A 111 2.87 10.66 6.29
N LYS A 112 2.63 11.87 6.79
CA LYS A 112 1.74 12.13 7.92
C LYS A 112 0.94 13.39 7.64
N LYS A 113 -0.36 13.32 7.86
CA LYS A 113 -1.27 14.45 7.71
C LYS A 113 -2.19 14.52 8.92
N LYS A 114 -2.28 15.69 9.52
CA LYS A 114 -3.36 16.08 10.45
C LYS A 114 -4.49 16.72 9.66
N ASP A 115 -5.69 16.64 10.18
CA ASP A 115 -6.87 17.27 9.61
C ASP A 115 -7.16 16.83 8.17
N LEU A 116 -7.16 15.49 7.96
CA LEU A 116 -7.62 14.93 6.69
C LEU A 116 -9.09 15.36 6.48
N PRO A 117 -9.47 15.82 5.28
CA PRO A 117 -10.87 16.20 5.01
C PRO A 117 -11.84 15.05 5.31
N LEU A 118 -12.71 15.26 6.32
CA LEU A 118 -13.77 14.33 6.68
C LEU A 118 -15.01 14.54 5.83
N GLN A 119 -15.87 13.53 5.74
CA GLN A 119 -17.12 13.55 4.97
C GLN A 119 -16.91 13.92 3.50
N LYS A 120 -15.73 13.62 2.97
CA LYS A 120 -15.36 13.81 1.57
C LYS A 120 -14.56 12.62 1.09
N TRP A 121 -14.64 12.34 -0.19
CA TRP A 121 -13.77 11.40 -0.83
C TRP A 121 -12.36 11.99 -0.97
N ASN A 122 -11.39 11.32 -0.44
CA ASN A 122 -9.96 11.63 -0.58
C ASN A 122 -9.34 10.61 -1.54
N HIS A 123 -8.72 11.11 -2.59
CA HIS A 123 -8.05 10.28 -3.59
C HIS A 123 -6.57 10.16 -3.26
N PHE A 124 -6.11 8.96 -3.02
CA PHE A 124 -4.70 8.65 -2.84
C PHE A 124 -4.17 7.90 -4.05
N VAL A 125 -2.99 8.32 -4.52
CA VAL A 125 -2.20 7.56 -5.48
C VAL A 125 -0.82 7.36 -4.89
N ILE A 126 -0.39 6.12 -4.82
CA ILE A 126 0.95 5.72 -4.37
C ILE A 126 1.63 5.08 -5.57
N ASN A 127 2.65 5.76 -6.08
CA ASN A 127 3.40 5.32 -7.25
C ASN A 127 4.83 4.97 -6.82
N TYR A 128 5.24 3.76 -7.10
CA TYR A 128 6.60 3.30 -6.90
C TYR A 128 7.25 3.01 -8.24
N ASP A 129 8.34 3.72 -8.51
CA ASP A 129 9.13 3.54 -9.72
C ASP A 129 10.62 3.56 -9.41
N SER A 130 11.28 2.44 -9.67
CA SER A 130 12.75 2.33 -9.69
C SER A 130 13.45 2.92 -8.46
N GLY A 131 12.89 2.71 -7.26
CA GLY A 131 13.45 3.20 -5.99
C GLY A 131 12.94 4.56 -5.54
N THR A 132 12.01 5.17 -6.28
CA THR A 132 11.32 6.40 -5.88
C THR A 132 9.86 6.09 -5.56
N LEU A 133 9.40 6.59 -4.43
CA LEU A 133 8.01 6.48 -4.00
C LEU A 133 7.36 7.86 -4.01
N ASP A 134 6.42 8.07 -4.90
CA ASP A 134 5.63 9.29 -4.98
C ASP A 134 4.24 9.06 -4.40
N ILE A 135 3.79 9.95 -3.54
CA ILE A 135 2.45 9.93 -2.95
C ILE A 135 1.70 11.18 -3.37
N PHE A 136 0.53 10.98 -3.94
CA PHE A 136 -0.39 12.05 -4.29
C PHE A 136 -1.63 11.97 -3.42
N LEU A 137 -2.11 13.12 -2.98
CA LEU A 137 -3.39 13.29 -2.30
C LEU A 137 -4.21 14.35 -3.04
N ASN A 138 -5.39 13.98 -3.51
CA ASN A 138 -6.30 14.88 -4.23
C ASN A 138 -5.60 15.61 -5.40
N ASN A 139 -4.82 14.89 -6.18
CA ASN A 139 -4.01 15.35 -7.32
C ASN A 139 -2.77 16.20 -6.98
N GLU A 140 -2.46 16.42 -5.71
CA GLU A 140 -1.24 17.11 -5.29
C GLU A 140 -0.17 16.10 -4.91
N LEU A 141 1.06 16.28 -5.41
CA LEU A 141 2.22 15.50 -4.96
C LEU A 141 2.58 15.95 -3.53
N VAL A 142 2.38 15.08 -2.55
CA VAL A 142 2.62 15.40 -1.13
C VAL A 142 3.92 14.83 -0.60
N VAL A 143 4.46 13.80 -1.24
CA VAL A 143 5.76 13.18 -0.91
C VAL A 143 6.40 12.63 -2.16
N SER A 144 7.73 12.81 -2.26
CA SER A 144 8.59 12.06 -3.17
C SER A 144 9.80 11.56 -2.37
N GLU A 145 9.84 10.27 -2.09
CA GLU A 145 10.88 9.62 -1.27
C GLU A 145 11.77 8.76 -2.18
N LYS A 146 13.08 8.98 -2.08
CA LYS A 146 14.08 8.24 -2.86
C LYS A 146 14.73 7.13 -2.03
N ASN A 147 15.38 6.19 -2.72
CA ASN A 147 16.10 5.07 -2.11
C ASN A 147 15.19 4.13 -1.30
N VAL A 148 13.96 3.96 -1.78
CA VAL A 148 13.02 3.00 -1.22
C VAL A 148 13.18 1.68 -1.95
N SER A 149 13.43 0.60 -1.21
CA SER A 149 13.61 -0.74 -1.77
C SER A 149 12.70 -1.73 -1.05
N PRO A 150 11.39 -1.73 -1.35
CA PRO A 150 10.46 -2.62 -0.69
C PRO A 150 10.70 -4.07 -1.09
N LYS A 151 10.56 -4.98 -0.14
CA LYS A 151 10.52 -6.41 -0.42
C LYS A 151 9.13 -6.77 -0.92
N ILE A 152 8.96 -6.85 -2.23
CA ILE A 152 7.69 -7.23 -2.83
C ILE A 152 7.65 -8.74 -3.03
N GLU A 153 6.79 -9.40 -2.29
CA GLU A 153 6.37 -10.77 -2.54
C GLU A 153 4.92 -10.76 -3.03
N ASN A 154 4.50 -11.82 -3.74
CA ASN A 154 3.11 -11.92 -4.24
C ASN A 154 2.15 -12.08 -3.07
N GLU A 155 1.48 -11.01 -2.66
CA GLU A 155 0.65 -11.02 -1.48
C GLU A 155 -0.65 -10.28 -1.61
N ASP A 156 -1.50 -10.58 -0.64
CA ASP A 156 -2.85 -10.09 -0.55
C ASP A 156 -2.89 -8.62 -0.08
N ILE A 157 -3.92 -7.93 -0.50
CA ILE A 157 -4.25 -6.60 -0.02
C ILE A 157 -5.24 -6.76 1.12
N GLN A 158 -4.94 -6.15 2.25
CA GLN A 158 -5.82 -6.09 3.41
C GLN A 158 -6.49 -4.72 3.51
N ILE A 159 -7.79 -4.70 3.70
CA ILE A 159 -8.58 -3.49 3.95
C ILE A 159 -9.23 -3.62 5.32
N GLY A 160 -9.07 -2.58 6.16
CA GLY A 160 -9.55 -2.60 7.54
C GLY A 160 -8.72 -3.48 8.47
N SER A 161 -9.19 -3.64 9.68
CA SER A 161 -8.57 -4.47 10.72
C SER A 161 -9.64 -5.27 11.48
N LYS A 162 -9.19 -6.33 12.14
CA LYS A 162 -9.99 -7.06 13.15
C LYS A 162 -10.19 -6.22 14.38
#